data_58e35bc8686c388bfcf8d400fa1bbb81
#
_entry.id   58e35bc8686c388bfcf8d400fa1bbb81
#
_cell.length_a   1.000
_cell.length_b   1.000
_cell.length_c   1.000
_cell.angle_alpha   90.00
_cell.angle_beta   90.00
_cell.angle_gamma   90.00
#
_symmetry.space_group_name_H-M   'P 1'
#
loop_
_entity.id
_entity.type
_entity.pdbx_description
1 polymer ?
#
loop_
_entity_poly.entity_id
_entity_poly.type
_entity_poly.pdbx_seq_one_letter_code
_entity_poly.pdbx_strand_id
1 'polypeptide(L)'
;MIKKHGNRFAPEKKTGNHKWIPLLLLFLLMLLSSCAAGYILGRSAFPESSGRRIDTILLTPDGDAAEQQMQQIFHLAGKINYTNGRPYAQGRVQLHSEPRENVTDTNGSFTFFHVEGGEHQIRILDRTGNVLGERKVNLFSAQAESGVNVSLQQNGQYTIEVAVDVRLMEVAIELDEKNNSLYINPEKLTYLTSDGRLVTPTGEAYYWEGTLVTPGGLVITADKTVVAPASEGPLGIALLTPENQVIYPEQDAALPDGTKLLENGNILLPGETMIERNENGTVILTPDGLRGQPGAGGVVISGDNQVSPIGTGTS
;
A
#
# COMPACT_ATOMS: atom_id res chain seq x y z
N MET A 1 43.12 -7.01 -76.90
CA MET A 1 44.49 -7.02 -76.31
C MET A 1 44.57 -5.95 -75.24
N ILE A 2 44.40 -6.29 -73.95
CA ILE A 2 44.62 -5.39 -72.82
C ILE A 2 45.30 -6.20 -71.76
N LYS A 3 46.48 -5.76 -71.36
CA LYS A 3 47.35 -6.39 -70.38
C LYS A 3 46.87 -6.15 -68.92
N LYS A 4 46.77 -7.22 -68.16
CA LYS A 4 46.60 -7.20 -66.64
C LYS A 4 47.95 -6.84 -66.01
N HIS A 5 47.98 -5.79 -65.19
CA HIS A 5 49.04 -5.57 -64.21
C HIS A 5 48.51 -6.00 -62.82
N GLY A 6 49.17 -6.99 -62.25
CA GLY A 6 48.94 -7.41 -60.90
C GLY A 6 49.84 -6.65 -59.94
N ASN A 7 49.26 -5.98 -58.96
CA ASN A 7 50.01 -5.47 -57.82
C ASN A 7 49.84 -6.41 -56.63
N ARG A 8 50.90 -7.07 -56.19
CA ARG A 8 50.97 -7.83 -54.96
C ARG A 8 51.33 -6.83 -53.84
N PHE A 9 50.42 -6.61 -52.92
CA PHE A 9 50.73 -6.00 -51.62
C PHE A 9 51.09 -7.08 -50.61
N ALA A 10 52.26 -7.02 -50.04
CA ALA A 10 52.66 -7.84 -48.92
C ALA A 10 52.04 -7.29 -47.59
N PRO A 11 51.63 -8.12 -46.64
CA PRO A 11 51.11 -7.65 -45.38
C PRO A 11 52.22 -7.19 -44.44
N GLU A 12 52.11 -5.94 -44.00
CA GLU A 12 52.97 -5.31 -43.00
C GLU A 12 52.63 -5.89 -41.63
N LYS A 13 53.64 -6.53 -40.97
CA LYS A 13 53.51 -7.00 -39.59
C LYS A 13 53.55 -5.80 -38.62
N LYS A 14 52.39 -5.38 -38.13
CA LYS A 14 52.31 -4.47 -36.98
C LYS A 14 52.68 -5.21 -35.71
N THR A 15 53.83 -4.96 -35.14
CA THR A 15 54.23 -5.34 -33.80
C THR A 15 53.42 -4.51 -32.80
N GLY A 16 52.39 -5.14 -32.21
CA GLY A 16 51.55 -4.54 -31.18
C GLY A 16 52.35 -4.28 -29.88
N ASN A 17 52.39 -3.03 -29.48
CA ASN A 17 53.05 -2.56 -28.29
C ASN A 17 52.31 -3.02 -27.02
N HIS A 18 52.71 -4.14 -26.42
CA HIS A 18 52.08 -4.77 -25.25
C HIS A 18 52.29 -4.01 -23.92
N LYS A 19 52.67 -2.73 -23.97
CA LYS A 19 52.89 -1.92 -22.74
C LYS A 19 51.58 -1.54 -22.00
N TRP A 20 50.41 -1.76 -22.61
CA TRP A 20 49.09 -1.38 -22.01
C TRP A 20 48.40 -2.51 -21.26
N ILE A 21 48.88 -3.75 -21.42
CA ILE A 21 48.28 -4.92 -20.79
C ILE A 21 48.32 -4.83 -19.25
N PRO A 22 49.48 -4.44 -18.62
CA PRO A 22 49.52 -4.33 -17.16
C PRO A 22 48.61 -3.21 -16.61
N LEU A 23 48.42 -2.10 -17.36
CA LEU A 23 47.57 -0.99 -16.95
C LEU A 23 46.06 -1.38 -17.00
N LEU A 24 45.66 -2.13 -18.01
CA LEU A 24 44.31 -2.62 -18.20
C LEU A 24 43.95 -3.68 -17.13
N LEU A 25 44.94 -4.52 -16.75
CA LEU A 25 44.78 -5.51 -15.70
C LEU A 25 44.65 -4.86 -14.31
N LEU A 26 45.39 -3.78 -14.05
CA LEU A 26 45.29 -2.99 -12.82
C LEU A 26 43.93 -2.29 -12.71
N PHE A 27 43.41 -1.76 -13.83
CA PHE A 27 42.10 -1.12 -13.87
C PHE A 27 40.94 -2.13 -13.66
N LEU A 28 41.10 -3.33 -14.22
CA LEU A 28 40.14 -4.43 -14.01
C LEU A 28 40.15 -4.90 -12.55
N LEU A 29 41.31 -4.96 -11.92
CA LEU A 29 41.46 -5.34 -10.51
C LEU A 29 40.83 -4.29 -9.57
N MET A 30 41.01 -3.00 -9.89
CA MET A 30 40.33 -1.91 -9.15
C MET A 30 38.81 -1.94 -9.31
N LEU A 31 38.28 -2.24 -10.51
CA LEU A 31 36.84 -2.40 -10.74
C LEU A 31 36.28 -3.59 -9.96
N LEU A 32 36.98 -4.71 -9.95
CA LEU A 32 36.54 -5.91 -9.19
C LEU A 32 36.56 -5.67 -7.67
N SER A 33 37.58 -4.92 -7.16
CA SER A 33 37.62 -4.58 -5.72
C SER A 33 36.52 -3.59 -5.33
N SER A 34 36.16 -2.66 -6.21
CA SER A 34 35.05 -1.72 -6.02
C SER A 34 33.69 -2.43 -6.00
N CYS A 35 33.49 -3.42 -6.88
CA CYS A 35 32.29 -4.23 -6.87
C CYS A 35 32.17 -5.12 -5.61
N ALA A 36 33.32 -5.67 -5.13
CA ALA A 36 33.31 -6.48 -3.91
C ALA A 36 33.03 -5.64 -2.66
N ALA A 37 33.58 -4.43 -2.57
CA ALA A 37 33.30 -3.50 -1.47
C ALA A 37 31.86 -3.01 -1.49
N GLY A 38 31.29 -2.73 -2.67
CA GLY A 38 29.89 -2.38 -2.84
C GLY A 38 28.94 -3.55 -2.48
N TYR A 39 29.33 -4.78 -2.82
CA TYR A 39 28.54 -5.97 -2.49
C TYR A 39 28.54 -6.28 -0.97
N ILE A 40 29.67 -6.06 -0.28
CA ILE A 40 29.75 -6.26 1.17
C ILE A 40 29.02 -5.14 1.93
N LEU A 41 29.12 -3.88 1.49
CA LEU A 41 28.39 -2.76 2.08
C LEU A 41 26.89 -2.80 1.75
N GLY A 42 26.52 -3.28 0.54
CA GLY A 42 25.10 -3.44 0.15
C GLY A 42 24.39 -4.55 0.92
N ARG A 43 25.11 -5.61 1.32
CA ARG A 43 24.49 -6.71 2.08
C ARG A 43 24.30 -6.41 3.56
N SER A 44 25.04 -5.44 4.11
CA SER A 44 24.87 -4.98 5.49
C SER A 44 23.84 -3.83 5.64
N ALA A 45 23.37 -3.25 4.52
CA ALA A 45 22.44 -2.12 4.52
C ALA A 45 20.96 -2.50 4.28
N PHE A 46 20.68 -3.76 3.96
CA PHE A 46 19.29 -4.23 3.89
C PHE A 46 19.03 -5.11 5.12
N PRO A 47 18.39 -4.58 6.17
CA PRO A 47 17.77 -5.46 7.15
C PRO A 47 16.67 -6.25 6.40
N GLU A 48 16.67 -7.57 6.56
CA GLU A 48 15.51 -8.38 6.23
C GLU A 48 14.30 -7.77 6.95
N SER A 49 13.51 -7.00 6.24
CA SER A 49 12.28 -6.41 6.76
C SER A 49 11.15 -7.44 6.69
N SER A 50 11.19 -8.44 7.55
CA SER A 50 9.94 -8.85 8.17
C SER A 50 9.51 -7.63 9.00
N GLY A 51 8.35 -7.01 8.77
CA GLY A 51 7.88 -5.75 9.34
C GLY A 51 8.09 -5.47 10.85
N ARG A 52 9.19 -5.91 11.41
CA ARG A 52 9.71 -5.67 12.74
C ARG A 52 10.98 -4.84 12.63
N ARG A 53 10.87 -3.55 12.87
CA ARG A 53 12.03 -2.74 13.20
C ARG A 53 12.48 -3.15 14.61
N ILE A 54 13.57 -3.94 14.69
CA ILE A 54 14.24 -4.19 15.95
C ILE A 54 15.16 -2.99 16.18
N ASP A 55 14.71 -2.01 16.95
CA ASP A 55 15.61 -1.00 17.47
C ASP A 55 16.48 -1.64 18.52
N THR A 56 17.80 -1.46 18.38
CA THR A 56 18.81 -2.00 19.29
C THR A 56 18.54 -1.52 20.71
N ILE A 57 18.28 -2.43 21.60
CA ILE A 57 18.15 -2.16 23.04
C ILE A 57 19.52 -1.70 23.55
N LEU A 58 19.67 -0.41 23.80
CA LEU A 58 20.76 0.12 24.60
C LEU A 58 20.47 -0.25 26.06
N LEU A 59 21.14 -1.31 26.55
CA LEU A 59 21.14 -1.63 27.96
C LEU A 59 21.86 -0.51 28.70
N THR A 60 21.14 0.35 29.39
CA THR A 60 21.72 1.24 30.40
C THR A 60 22.10 0.42 31.63
N PRO A 61 23.22 0.76 32.35
CA PRO A 61 23.71 -0.02 33.46
C PRO A 61 22.81 -0.05 34.71
N ASP A 62 21.77 0.75 34.73
CA ASP A 62 20.83 0.85 35.87
C ASP A 62 19.54 0.09 35.56
N GLY A 63 19.56 -1.18 35.63
CA GLY A 63 18.56 -2.24 35.91
C GLY A 63 17.07 -2.05 35.62
N ASP A 64 16.61 -0.89 35.22
CA ASP A 64 15.24 -0.63 34.75
C ASP A 64 15.19 -0.86 33.27
N ALA A 65 14.94 -2.12 32.89
CA ALA A 65 14.49 -2.44 31.54
C ALA A 65 13.12 -1.79 31.35
N ALA A 66 13.10 -0.53 30.93
CA ALA A 66 11.93 0.03 30.27
C ALA A 66 11.66 -0.89 29.09
N GLU A 67 10.57 -1.68 29.16
CA GLU A 67 10.02 -2.38 28.01
C GLU A 67 9.77 -1.32 26.95
N GLN A 68 10.74 -1.14 26.05
CA GLN A 68 10.50 -0.41 24.82
C GLN A 68 9.48 -1.25 24.05
N GLN A 69 8.21 -0.91 24.25
CA GLN A 69 7.15 -1.42 23.38
C GLN A 69 7.58 -1.11 21.96
N MET A 70 7.82 -2.18 21.19
CA MET A 70 8.11 -2.04 19.78
C MET A 70 6.93 -1.30 19.16
N GLN A 71 7.17 -0.07 18.75
CA GLN A 71 6.19 0.80 18.14
C GLN A 71 5.85 0.21 16.78
N GLN A 72 4.68 -0.41 16.66
CA GLN A 72 4.23 -0.93 15.38
C GLN A 72 3.68 0.20 14.55
N ILE A 73 4.03 0.17 13.27
CA ILE A 73 3.57 1.14 12.26
C ILE A 73 2.48 0.47 11.44
N PHE A 74 1.34 1.13 11.36
CA PHE A 74 0.17 0.70 10.60
C PHE A 74 -0.11 1.67 9.46
N HIS A 75 -0.98 1.23 8.55
CA HIS A 75 -1.62 2.09 7.58
C HIS A 75 -3.13 2.02 7.82
N LEU A 76 -3.76 3.19 7.91
CA LEU A 76 -5.19 3.32 8.14
C LEU A 76 -5.85 3.89 6.89
N ALA A 77 -6.63 3.10 6.20
CA ALA A 77 -7.49 3.54 5.12
C ALA A 77 -8.95 3.67 5.60
N GLY A 78 -9.74 4.47 4.92
CA GLY A 78 -11.13 4.57 5.25
C GLY A 78 -11.96 5.14 4.12
N LYS A 79 -13.27 4.91 4.22
CA LYS A 79 -14.27 5.52 3.35
C LYS A 79 -15.34 6.19 4.19
N ILE A 80 -15.63 7.45 3.88
CA ILE A 80 -16.63 8.26 4.56
C ILE A 80 -17.80 8.45 3.64
N ASN A 81 -18.98 8.03 4.09
CA ASN A 81 -20.24 8.32 3.43
C ASN A 81 -21.16 9.08 4.41
N TYR A 82 -22.00 9.96 3.86
CA TYR A 82 -23.15 10.45 4.60
C TYR A 82 -24.15 9.31 4.88
N THR A 83 -25.00 9.49 5.85
CA THR A 83 -26.06 8.51 6.20
C THR A 83 -27.01 8.20 5.04
N ASN A 84 -27.10 9.04 4.02
CA ASN A 84 -27.84 8.79 2.78
C ASN A 84 -27.03 8.00 1.73
N GLY A 85 -25.83 7.52 2.05
CA GLY A 85 -24.96 6.74 1.18
C GLY A 85 -24.08 7.55 0.22
N ARG A 86 -24.26 8.87 0.13
CA ARG A 86 -23.43 9.71 -0.74
C ARG A 86 -22.01 9.84 -0.15
N PRO A 87 -20.94 9.77 -0.96
CA PRO A 87 -19.57 9.93 -0.47
C PRO A 87 -19.30 11.34 0.06
N TYR A 88 -18.52 11.43 1.12
CA TYR A 88 -17.96 12.69 1.64
C TYR A 88 -16.71 13.05 0.84
N ALA A 89 -16.91 13.50 -0.40
CA ALA A 89 -15.84 13.81 -1.34
C ALA A 89 -15.15 15.13 -1.03
N GLN A 90 -13.83 15.17 -1.20
CA GLN A 90 -13.00 16.34 -0.95
C GLN A 90 -13.19 16.95 0.46
N GLY A 91 -13.56 16.11 1.40
CA GLY A 91 -13.71 16.44 2.80
C GLY A 91 -12.39 16.30 3.55
N ARG A 92 -12.29 16.97 4.71
CA ARG A 92 -11.09 16.95 5.53
C ARG A 92 -11.21 15.90 6.63
N VAL A 93 -10.19 15.05 6.74
CA VAL A 93 -10.05 14.02 7.77
C VAL A 93 -8.79 14.30 8.56
N GLN A 94 -8.90 14.30 9.87
CA GLN A 94 -7.78 14.55 10.77
C GLN A 94 -7.58 13.35 11.70
N LEU A 95 -6.34 12.92 11.84
CA LEU A 95 -5.90 11.97 12.86
C LEU A 95 -5.26 12.78 14.00
N HIS A 96 -5.90 12.77 15.18
CA HIS A 96 -5.58 13.75 16.23
C HIS A 96 -4.44 13.35 17.17
N SER A 97 -4.07 12.07 17.26
CA SER A 97 -2.92 11.63 18.09
C SER A 97 -1.57 12.20 17.61
N GLU A 98 -1.44 12.33 16.31
CA GLU A 98 -0.46 13.17 15.62
C GLU A 98 -1.29 14.06 14.70
N PRO A 99 -1.23 15.40 14.80
CA PRO A 99 -2.11 16.27 14.01
C PRO A 99 -1.75 16.17 12.52
N ARG A 100 -2.24 15.10 11.90
CA ARG A 100 -2.15 14.85 10.45
C ARG A 100 -3.52 15.02 9.84
N GLU A 101 -3.55 15.64 8.68
CA GLU A 101 -4.76 15.89 7.92
C GLU A 101 -4.64 15.28 6.52
N ASN A 102 -5.73 14.69 6.07
CA ASN A 102 -5.88 14.18 4.72
C ASN A 102 -7.17 14.71 4.10
N VAL A 103 -7.25 14.67 2.78
CA VAL A 103 -8.44 15.04 2.02
C VAL A 103 -8.98 13.79 1.35
N THR A 104 -10.29 13.54 1.48
CA THR A 104 -10.92 12.41 0.82
C THR A 104 -10.93 12.59 -0.70
N ASP A 105 -10.81 11.49 -1.43
CA ASP A 105 -10.99 11.47 -2.87
C ASP A 105 -12.48 11.64 -3.28
N THR A 106 -12.78 11.50 -4.55
CA THR A 106 -14.15 11.62 -5.09
C THR A 106 -15.10 10.55 -4.56
N ASN A 107 -14.57 9.42 -4.08
CA ASN A 107 -15.32 8.33 -3.46
C ASN A 107 -15.52 8.49 -1.95
N GLY A 108 -14.95 9.55 -1.34
CA GLY A 108 -14.88 9.70 0.09
C GLY A 108 -13.80 8.87 0.76
N SER A 109 -12.85 8.31 0.01
CA SER A 109 -11.79 7.47 0.55
C SER A 109 -10.58 8.31 0.97
N PHE A 110 -9.90 7.88 2.04
CA PHE A 110 -8.67 8.48 2.56
C PHE A 110 -7.71 7.40 3.03
N THR A 111 -6.42 7.74 3.17
CA THR A 111 -5.42 6.83 3.72
C THR A 111 -4.38 7.61 4.51
N PHE A 112 -4.13 7.20 5.75
CA PHE A 112 -3.00 7.63 6.55
C PHE A 112 -1.92 6.55 6.56
N PHE A 113 -0.74 6.89 6.08
CA PHE A 113 0.42 6.01 6.12
C PHE A 113 1.23 6.25 7.38
N HIS A 114 1.97 5.23 7.84
CA HIS A 114 2.90 5.30 8.98
C HIS A 114 2.23 5.82 10.26
N VAL A 115 1.08 5.22 10.62
CA VAL A 115 0.38 5.50 11.87
C VAL A 115 0.96 4.63 12.96
N GLU A 116 1.38 5.21 14.07
CA GLU A 116 1.91 4.46 15.20
C GLU A 116 0.81 3.63 15.88
N GLY A 117 1.18 2.51 16.51
CA GLY A 117 0.24 1.73 17.31
C GLY A 117 -0.24 2.53 18.53
N GLY A 118 -1.48 2.30 18.93
CA GLY A 118 -2.08 2.94 20.10
C GLY A 118 -3.45 3.56 19.84
N GLU A 119 -3.90 4.40 20.79
CA GLU A 119 -5.19 5.07 20.68
C GLU A 119 -5.09 6.30 19.77
N HIS A 120 -5.93 6.33 18.74
CA HIS A 120 -6.07 7.43 17.81
C HIS A 120 -7.49 7.98 17.82
N GLN A 121 -7.66 9.23 17.45
CA GLN A 121 -8.96 9.85 17.24
C GLN A 121 -9.07 10.33 15.80
N ILE A 122 -10.05 9.82 15.08
CA ILE A 122 -10.40 10.26 13.73
C ILE A 122 -11.43 11.39 13.87
N ARG A 123 -11.17 12.54 13.24
CA ARG A 123 -12.06 13.69 13.14
C ARG A 123 -12.39 13.98 11.69
N ILE A 124 -13.64 14.25 11.43
CA ILE A 124 -14.12 14.75 10.14
C ILE A 124 -14.40 16.23 10.30
N LEU A 125 -13.85 17.02 9.40
CA LEU A 125 -13.95 18.49 9.45
C LEU A 125 -14.68 19.01 8.21
N ASP A 126 -15.49 20.05 8.39
CA ASP A 126 -16.02 20.80 7.27
C ASP A 126 -14.93 21.66 6.60
N ARG A 127 -15.29 22.37 5.52
CA ARG A 127 -14.36 23.24 4.79
C ARG A 127 -13.87 24.43 5.62
N THR A 128 -14.58 24.79 6.68
CA THR A 128 -14.26 25.90 7.59
C THR A 128 -13.45 25.42 8.79
N GLY A 129 -13.27 24.12 8.96
CA GLY A 129 -12.50 23.51 10.04
C GLY A 129 -13.33 23.13 11.27
N ASN A 130 -14.66 23.20 11.22
CA ASN A 130 -15.49 22.72 12.31
C ASN A 130 -15.56 21.20 12.30
N VAL A 131 -15.56 20.59 13.48
CA VAL A 131 -15.68 19.13 13.64
C VAL A 131 -17.12 18.71 13.37
N LEU A 132 -17.32 17.89 12.33
CA LEU A 132 -18.61 17.27 12.00
C LEU A 132 -18.82 15.97 12.74
N GLY A 133 -17.77 15.32 13.21
CA GLY A 133 -17.83 14.10 14.00
C GLY A 133 -16.45 13.59 14.34
N GLU A 134 -16.37 12.79 15.41
CA GLU A 134 -15.12 12.20 15.86
C GLU A 134 -15.34 10.80 16.44
N ARG A 135 -14.33 9.93 16.32
CA ARG A 135 -14.32 8.56 16.87
C ARG A 135 -12.92 8.12 17.24
N LYS A 136 -12.85 7.24 18.23
CA LYS A 136 -11.62 6.60 18.66
C LYS A 136 -11.40 5.29 17.93
N VAL A 137 -10.13 5.05 17.55
CA VAL A 137 -9.63 3.80 16.99
C VAL A 137 -8.37 3.44 17.76
N ASN A 138 -8.29 2.21 18.23
CA ASN A 138 -7.08 1.72 18.90
C ASN A 138 -6.39 0.69 18.00
N LEU A 139 -5.18 1.01 17.55
CA LEU A 139 -4.33 0.16 16.72
C LEU A 139 -3.23 -0.42 17.61
N PHE A 140 -3.29 -1.71 17.87
CA PHE A 140 -2.23 -2.36 18.63
C PHE A 140 -1.90 -3.74 18.05
N SER A 141 -0.62 -4.08 18.12
CA SER A 141 -0.16 -5.41 17.80
C SER A 141 -0.45 -6.34 18.96
N ALA A 142 -1.05 -7.43 18.67
CA ALA A 142 -1.22 -8.45 19.66
C ALA A 142 -0.10 -9.48 19.61
N GLN A 143 0.46 -9.70 20.76
CA GLN A 143 0.85 -11.06 21.16
C GLN A 143 -0.38 -11.88 21.61
N ALA A 144 -1.57 -11.32 21.53
CA ALA A 144 -2.84 -11.88 21.92
C ALA A 144 -3.61 -12.43 20.74
N GLU A 145 -4.56 -13.30 21.02
CA GLU A 145 -5.44 -13.94 20.06
C GLU A 145 -6.02 -12.95 19.05
N SER A 146 -5.95 -13.29 17.78
CA SER A 146 -6.43 -12.46 16.67
C SER A 146 -7.89 -12.08 16.84
N GLY A 147 -8.22 -10.79 16.80
CA GLY A 147 -9.60 -10.33 16.89
C GLY A 147 -9.76 -8.83 16.70
N VAL A 148 -10.95 -8.45 16.26
CA VAL A 148 -11.41 -7.07 16.26
C VAL A 148 -12.48 -6.94 17.32
N ASN A 149 -12.25 -6.12 18.34
CA ASN A 149 -13.23 -5.81 19.36
C ASN A 149 -13.84 -4.43 19.06
N VAL A 150 -15.16 -4.37 19.02
CA VAL A 150 -15.90 -3.12 18.91
C VAL A 150 -16.67 -2.90 20.20
N SER A 151 -16.34 -1.85 20.92
CA SER A 151 -17.02 -1.51 22.17
C SER A 151 -17.77 -0.19 22.05
N LEU A 152 -19.03 -0.19 22.48
CA LEU A 152 -19.83 1.03 22.63
C LEU A 152 -19.62 1.57 24.04
N GLN A 153 -19.07 2.79 24.14
CA GLN A 153 -18.87 3.47 25.41
C GLN A 153 -20.15 4.15 25.90
N GLN A 154 -20.25 4.43 27.20
CA GLN A 154 -21.43 5.05 27.81
C GLN A 154 -21.81 6.41 27.23
N ASN A 155 -20.87 7.11 26.60
CA ASN A 155 -21.09 8.38 25.92
C ASN A 155 -21.58 8.23 24.48
N GLY A 156 -21.91 7.00 24.03
CA GLY A 156 -22.34 6.73 22.67
C GLY A 156 -21.19 6.67 21.63
N GLN A 157 -19.93 6.72 22.08
CA GLN A 157 -18.79 6.56 21.19
C GLN A 157 -18.42 5.09 21.02
N TYR A 158 -18.02 4.74 19.79
CA TYR A 158 -17.46 3.43 19.49
C TYR A 158 -15.93 3.48 19.60
N THR A 159 -15.36 2.44 20.21
CA THR A 159 -13.92 2.16 20.12
C THR A 159 -13.73 0.87 19.35
N ILE A 160 -12.88 0.89 18.35
CA ILE A 160 -12.47 -0.29 17.59
C ILE A 160 -11.06 -0.65 18.05
N GLU A 161 -10.93 -1.86 18.61
CA GLU A 161 -9.64 -2.40 19.05
C GLU A 161 -9.25 -3.52 18.10
N VAL A 162 -8.10 -3.37 17.47
CA VAL A 162 -7.57 -4.36 16.51
C VAL A 162 -6.37 -5.04 17.14
N ALA A 163 -6.57 -6.31 17.51
CA ALA A 163 -5.59 -7.12 18.23
C ALA A 163 -4.90 -8.13 17.30
N VAL A 164 -4.36 -7.68 16.17
CA VAL A 164 -3.61 -8.51 15.21
C VAL A 164 -2.44 -7.72 14.65
N ASP A 165 -1.46 -8.43 14.10
CA ASP A 165 -0.38 -7.82 13.33
C ASP A 165 -0.96 -7.32 11.99
N VAL A 166 -1.39 -6.07 11.98
CA VAL A 166 -2.08 -5.43 10.87
C VAL A 166 -1.09 -4.59 10.07
N ARG A 167 -1.03 -4.85 8.78
CA ARG A 167 -0.30 -4.00 7.84
C ARG A 167 -1.14 -2.80 7.40
N LEU A 168 -2.41 -3.05 7.10
CA LEU A 168 -3.35 -2.06 6.64
C LEU A 168 -4.73 -2.36 7.23
N MET A 169 -5.37 -1.37 7.82
CA MET A 169 -6.75 -1.46 8.26
C MET A 169 -7.63 -0.53 7.44
N GLU A 170 -8.76 -1.04 6.96
CA GLU A 170 -9.77 -0.27 6.24
C GLU A 170 -11.05 -0.17 7.08
N VAL A 171 -11.52 1.07 7.28
CA VAL A 171 -12.74 1.39 8.04
C VAL A 171 -13.79 2.04 7.14
N ALA A 172 -15.06 1.67 7.34
CA ALA A 172 -16.19 2.36 6.73
C ALA A 172 -16.82 3.32 7.76
N ILE A 173 -16.92 4.59 7.39
CA ILE A 173 -17.39 5.66 8.26
C ILE A 173 -18.68 6.24 7.70
N GLU A 174 -19.69 6.38 8.55
CA GLU A 174 -20.96 7.04 8.24
C GLU A 174 -21.03 8.37 9.00
N LEU A 175 -21.22 9.47 8.25
CA LEU A 175 -21.31 10.82 8.79
C LEU A 175 -22.78 11.25 8.86
N ASP A 176 -23.26 11.54 10.06
CA ASP A 176 -24.55 12.18 10.31
C ASP A 176 -24.35 13.68 10.56
N GLU A 177 -24.47 14.48 9.50
CA GLU A 177 -24.35 15.94 9.59
C GLU A 177 -25.37 16.59 10.51
N LYS A 178 -26.56 16.01 10.64
CA LYS A 178 -27.65 16.60 11.43
C LYS A 178 -27.37 16.54 12.92
N ASN A 179 -26.71 15.47 13.34
CA ASN A 179 -26.41 15.23 14.75
C ASN A 179 -24.92 15.45 15.09
N ASN A 180 -24.12 15.93 14.11
CA ASN A 180 -22.65 16.07 14.23
C ASN A 180 -22.02 14.79 14.81
N SER A 181 -22.44 13.64 14.29
CA SER A 181 -21.99 12.35 14.78
C SER A 181 -21.34 11.51 13.70
N LEU A 182 -20.38 10.72 14.12
CA LEU A 182 -19.61 9.81 13.28
C LEU A 182 -19.85 8.38 13.78
N TYR A 183 -20.20 7.49 12.87
CA TYR A 183 -20.30 6.07 13.12
C TYR A 183 -19.29 5.29 12.30
N ILE A 184 -18.54 4.42 12.94
CA ILE A 184 -17.65 3.47 12.26
C ILE A 184 -18.39 2.14 12.23
N ASN A 185 -18.65 1.65 11.01
CA ASN A 185 -19.41 0.42 10.82
C ASN A 185 -18.50 -0.80 11.02
N PRO A 186 -18.64 -1.55 12.12
CA PRO A 186 -17.81 -2.71 12.40
C PRO A 186 -18.06 -3.88 11.44
N GLU A 187 -19.24 -3.94 10.81
CA GLU A 187 -19.56 -4.97 9.84
C GLU A 187 -18.87 -4.79 8.49
N LYS A 188 -18.17 -3.67 8.31
CA LYS A 188 -17.42 -3.34 7.10
C LYS A 188 -15.92 -3.13 7.37
N LEU A 189 -15.46 -3.54 8.53
CA LEU A 189 -14.05 -3.45 8.87
C LEU A 189 -13.27 -4.57 8.21
N THR A 190 -12.25 -4.23 7.44
CA THR A 190 -11.32 -5.19 6.84
C THR A 190 -9.89 -4.83 7.18
N TYR A 191 -9.01 -5.81 7.24
CA TYR A 191 -7.59 -5.53 7.42
C TYR A 191 -6.71 -6.55 6.71
N LEU A 192 -5.57 -6.05 6.22
CA LEU A 192 -4.51 -6.82 5.62
C LEU A 192 -3.46 -7.10 6.69
N THR A 193 -3.19 -8.36 6.96
CA THR A 193 -2.18 -8.80 7.92
C THR A 193 -0.77 -8.70 7.32
N SER A 194 0.27 -8.67 8.16
CA SER A 194 1.66 -8.61 7.72
C SER A 194 2.08 -9.83 6.91
N ASP A 195 1.44 -10.98 7.14
CA ASP A 195 1.65 -12.23 6.37
C ASP A 195 0.82 -12.31 5.07
N GLY A 196 0.13 -11.22 4.70
CA GLY A 196 -0.56 -11.08 3.41
C GLY A 196 -1.96 -11.71 3.35
N ARG A 197 -2.61 -12.00 4.49
CA ARG A 197 -4.01 -12.41 4.55
C ARG A 197 -4.93 -11.21 4.62
N LEU A 198 -6.06 -11.27 3.94
CA LEU A 198 -7.18 -10.36 4.16
C LEU A 198 -8.10 -10.94 5.23
N VAL A 199 -8.40 -10.17 6.26
CA VAL A 199 -9.43 -10.53 7.25
C VAL A 199 -10.66 -9.68 6.99
N THR A 200 -11.79 -10.37 6.80
CA THR A 200 -13.08 -9.76 6.52
C THR A 200 -13.81 -9.35 7.80
N PRO A 201 -14.92 -8.60 7.72
CA PRO A 201 -15.75 -8.25 8.87
C PRO A 201 -16.27 -9.44 9.68
N THR A 202 -16.39 -10.61 9.06
CA THR A 202 -16.81 -11.84 9.75
C THR A 202 -15.68 -12.51 10.53
N GLY A 203 -14.46 -11.96 10.46
CA GLY A 203 -13.28 -12.52 11.12
C GLY A 203 -12.61 -13.66 10.32
N GLU A 204 -13.11 -13.98 9.14
CA GLU A 204 -12.52 -14.99 8.27
C GLU A 204 -11.29 -14.43 7.57
N ALA A 205 -10.21 -15.22 7.57
CA ALA A 205 -8.96 -14.86 6.93
C ALA A 205 -8.81 -15.59 5.59
N TYR A 206 -8.53 -14.84 4.54
CA TYR A 206 -8.40 -15.36 3.18
C TYR A 206 -7.01 -15.10 2.61
N TYR A 207 -6.44 -16.12 1.97
CA TYR A 207 -5.42 -15.96 0.96
C TYR A 207 -6.11 -15.87 -0.40
N TRP A 208 -5.63 -15.00 -1.27
CA TRP A 208 -6.19 -14.87 -2.62
C TRP A 208 -5.10 -14.90 -3.67
N GLU A 209 -5.47 -15.33 -4.86
CA GLU A 209 -4.65 -15.24 -6.06
C GLU A 209 -5.26 -14.19 -7.00
N GLY A 210 -4.39 -13.42 -7.68
CA GLY A 210 -4.84 -12.31 -8.53
C GLY A 210 -4.96 -10.98 -7.79
N THR A 211 -5.78 -10.07 -8.31
CA THR A 211 -5.98 -8.72 -7.75
C THR A 211 -7.25 -8.69 -6.91
N LEU A 212 -7.10 -8.18 -5.69
CA LEU A 212 -8.21 -7.99 -4.77
C LEU A 212 -8.63 -6.52 -4.78
N VAL A 213 -9.94 -6.27 -4.83
CA VAL A 213 -10.54 -4.94 -4.67
C VAL A 213 -11.40 -4.95 -3.42
N THR A 214 -11.05 -4.14 -2.43
CA THR A 214 -11.78 -4.06 -1.16
C THR A 214 -13.07 -3.24 -1.30
N PRO A 215 -14.00 -3.33 -0.33
CA PRO A 215 -15.23 -2.53 -0.33
C PRO A 215 -14.98 -1.02 -0.35
N GLY A 216 -13.89 -0.55 0.25
CA GLY A 216 -13.48 0.86 0.25
C GLY A 216 -12.76 1.30 -1.03
N GLY A 217 -12.48 0.38 -1.95
CA GLY A 217 -11.84 0.67 -3.23
C GLY A 217 -10.31 0.64 -3.19
N LEU A 218 -9.70 0.06 -2.16
CA LEU A 218 -8.29 -0.31 -2.23
C LEU A 218 -8.10 -1.43 -3.25
N VAL A 219 -7.05 -1.34 -4.05
CA VAL A 219 -6.67 -2.40 -4.98
C VAL A 219 -5.39 -3.04 -4.46
N ILE A 220 -5.43 -4.34 -4.24
CA ILE A 220 -4.28 -5.12 -3.78
C ILE A 220 -3.91 -6.10 -4.87
N THR A 221 -2.78 -5.86 -5.50
CA THR A 221 -2.30 -6.62 -6.66
C THR A 221 -1.84 -8.04 -6.27
N ALA A 222 -1.58 -8.87 -7.25
CA ALA A 222 -1.14 -10.25 -7.02
C ALA A 222 0.17 -10.33 -6.22
N ASP A 223 1.08 -9.36 -6.39
CA ASP A 223 2.33 -9.22 -5.64
C ASP A 223 2.15 -8.55 -4.27
N LYS A 224 0.90 -8.31 -3.85
CA LYS A 224 0.53 -7.70 -2.56
C LYS A 224 0.91 -6.21 -2.42
N THR A 225 1.16 -5.52 -3.52
CA THR A 225 1.22 -4.06 -3.54
C THR A 225 -0.20 -3.50 -3.37
N VAL A 226 -0.37 -2.55 -2.47
CA VAL A 226 -1.65 -1.86 -2.26
C VAL A 226 -1.65 -0.54 -3.03
N VAL A 227 -2.64 -0.34 -3.88
CA VAL A 227 -2.92 0.96 -4.51
C VAL A 227 -4.03 1.65 -3.71
N ALA A 228 -3.65 2.69 -2.98
CA ALA A 228 -4.52 3.42 -2.07
C ALA A 228 -4.79 4.85 -2.56
N PRO A 229 -5.94 5.45 -2.24
CA PRO A 229 -6.16 6.88 -2.44
C PRO A 229 -5.18 7.68 -1.56
N ALA A 230 -4.63 8.75 -2.11
CA ALA A 230 -3.75 9.65 -1.39
C ALA A 230 -4.06 11.11 -1.76
N SER A 231 -3.95 12.02 -0.80
CA SER A 231 -4.00 13.46 -1.06
C SER A 231 -2.67 14.01 -1.57
N GLU A 232 -1.60 13.25 -1.36
CA GLU A 232 -0.26 13.54 -1.83
C GLU A 232 -0.02 12.88 -3.19
N GLY A 233 0.85 13.48 -3.99
CA GLY A 233 1.19 13.00 -5.33
C GLY A 233 0.19 13.39 -6.43
N PRO A 234 0.67 13.51 -7.67
CA PRO A 234 -0.10 14.07 -8.80
C PRO A 234 -1.23 13.16 -9.27
N LEU A 235 -1.11 11.84 -9.07
CA LEU A 235 -2.13 10.88 -9.51
C LEU A 235 -3.25 10.66 -8.48
N GLY A 236 -3.18 11.27 -7.28
CA GLY A 236 -4.14 11.06 -6.20
C GLY A 236 -4.10 9.65 -5.63
N ILE A 237 -3.02 8.91 -5.85
CA ILE A 237 -2.80 7.55 -5.35
C ILE A 237 -1.40 7.40 -4.75
N ALA A 238 -1.28 6.46 -3.83
CA ALA A 238 -0.02 5.99 -3.31
C ALA A 238 0.06 4.46 -3.43
N LEU A 239 1.27 3.96 -3.59
CA LEU A 239 1.58 2.54 -3.54
C LEU A 239 2.14 2.21 -2.16
N LEU A 240 1.64 1.16 -1.55
CA LEU A 240 2.22 0.56 -0.37
C LEU A 240 2.76 -0.82 -0.76
N THR A 241 4.09 -0.93 -0.86
CA THR A 241 4.76 -2.16 -1.29
C THR A 241 4.66 -3.25 -0.21
N PRO A 242 4.91 -4.52 -0.54
CA PRO A 242 4.99 -5.60 0.45
C PRO A 242 6.00 -5.32 1.57
N GLU A 243 7.07 -4.59 1.27
CA GLU A 243 8.12 -4.16 2.22
C GLU A 243 7.72 -2.95 3.06
N ASN A 244 6.45 -2.56 3.03
CA ASN A 244 5.88 -1.44 3.79
C ASN A 244 6.44 -0.07 3.39
N GLN A 245 6.92 0.08 2.14
CA GLN A 245 7.35 1.37 1.59
C GLN A 245 6.18 2.07 0.92
N VAL A 246 6.08 3.39 1.11
CA VAL A 246 5.08 4.24 0.45
C VAL A 246 5.74 4.97 -0.71
N ILE A 247 5.14 4.85 -1.91
CA ILE A 247 5.62 5.45 -3.15
C ILE A 247 4.48 6.25 -3.77
N TYR A 248 4.74 7.50 -4.14
CA TYR A 248 3.80 8.36 -4.86
C TYR A 248 4.21 8.44 -6.33
N PRO A 249 3.48 7.78 -7.26
CA PRO A 249 3.80 7.86 -8.68
C PRO A 249 3.60 9.28 -9.22
N GLU A 250 4.55 9.78 -10.00
CA GLU A 250 4.49 11.13 -10.59
C GLU A 250 3.80 11.16 -11.95
N GLN A 251 3.71 10.00 -12.62
CA GLN A 251 3.13 9.81 -13.95
C GLN A 251 2.59 8.38 -14.07
N ASP A 252 2.01 8.05 -15.21
CA ASP A 252 1.62 6.66 -15.52
C ASP A 252 2.75 5.70 -15.16
N ALA A 253 2.41 4.66 -14.42
CA ALA A 253 3.37 3.68 -13.93
C ALA A 253 2.88 2.26 -14.20
N ALA A 254 3.83 1.35 -14.39
CA ALA A 254 3.55 -0.08 -14.46
C ALA A 254 4.15 -0.79 -13.25
N LEU A 255 3.35 -1.62 -12.60
CA LEU A 255 3.78 -2.46 -11.49
C LEU A 255 4.44 -3.76 -12.01
N PRO A 256 5.20 -4.47 -11.17
CA PRO A 256 5.89 -5.70 -11.58
C PRO A 256 4.96 -6.80 -12.10
N ASP A 257 3.73 -6.88 -11.61
CA ASP A 257 2.71 -7.82 -12.08
C ASP A 257 2.05 -7.44 -13.41
N GLY A 258 2.44 -6.28 -14.01
CA GLY A 258 1.89 -5.75 -15.25
C GLY A 258 0.69 -4.82 -15.07
N THR A 259 0.22 -4.60 -13.86
CA THR A 259 -0.82 -3.60 -13.56
C THR A 259 -0.31 -2.20 -13.93
N LYS A 260 -1.14 -1.40 -14.58
CA LYS A 260 -0.83 -0.02 -14.97
C LYS A 260 -1.66 0.97 -14.19
N LEU A 261 -0.99 1.98 -13.66
CA LEU A 261 -1.61 3.14 -13.03
C LEU A 261 -1.68 4.26 -14.05
N LEU A 262 -2.85 4.86 -14.22
CA LEU A 262 -3.11 5.87 -15.24
C LEU A 262 -3.23 7.26 -14.61
N GLU A 263 -2.91 8.31 -15.38
CA GLU A 263 -2.95 9.72 -14.93
C GLU A 263 -4.31 10.16 -14.36
N ASN A 264 -5.40 9.53 -14.77
CA ASN A 264 -6.73 9.79 -14.25
C ASN A 264 -7.06 9.05 -12.94
N GLY A 265 -6.08 8.37 -12.33
CA GLY A 265 -6.25 7.56 -11.12
C GLY A 265 -6.91 6.20 -11.34
N ASN A 266 -7.21 5.82 -12.59
CA ASN A 266 -7.70 4.51 -12.94
C ASN A 266 -6.58 3.48 -12.96
N ILE A 267 -6.94 2.22 -12.77
CA ILE A 267 -6.00 1.10 -12.70
C ILE A 267 -6.37 0.10 -13.79
N LEU A 268 -5.42 -0.21 -14.66
CA LEU A 268 -5.60 -1.21 -15.72
C LEU A 268 -4.82 -2.47 -15.34
N LEU A 269 -5.52 -3.58 -15.17
CA LEU A 269 -4.94 -4.88 -14.87
C LEU A 269 -4.35 -5.54 -16.13
N PRO A 270 -3.43 -6.51 -16.01
CA PRO A 270 -2.80 -7.20 -17.14
C PRO A 270 -3.79 -7.81 -18.15
N GLY A 271 -4.94 -8.27 -17.66
CA GLY A 271 -6.03 -8.84 -18.48
C GLY A 271 -6.98 -7.80 -19.08
N GLU A 272 -6.58 -6.52 -19.17
CA GLU A 272 -7.39 -5.42 -19.69
C GLU A 272 -8.65 -5.09 -18.86
N THR A 273 -8.80 -5.64 -17.65
CA THR A 273 -9.83 -5.20 -16.72
C THR A 273 -9.45 -3.82 -16.16
N MET A 274 -10.37 -2.87 -16.26
CA MET A 274 -10.22 -1.51 -15.75
C MET A 274 -10.89 -1.37 -14.39
N ILE A 275 -10.20 -0.78 -13.44
CA ILE A 275 -10.77 -0.37 -12.14
C ILE A 275 -10.85 1.15 -12.15
N GLU A 276 -12.07 1.67 -12.13
CA GLU A 276 -12.37 3.11 -12.12
C GLU A 276 -12.79 3.54 -10.72
N ARG A 277 -12.32 4.70 -10.30
CA ARG A 277 -12.77 5.38 -9.08
C ARG A 277 -13.49 6.66 -9.45
N ASN A 278 -14.76 6.76 -9.09
CA ASN A 278 -15.57 7.93 -9.37
C ASN A 278 -16.53 8.21 -8.20
N GLU A 279 -17.32 9.26 -8.29
CA GLU A 279 -18.28 9.68 -7.26
C GLU A 279 -19.36 8.62 -6.90
N ASN A 280 -19.58 7.64 -7.79
CA ASN A 280 -20.50 6.53 -7.56
C ASN A 280 -19.85 5.31 -6.91
N GLY A 281 -18.55 5.39 -6.63
CA GLY A 281 -17.75 4.34 -6.03
C GLY A 281 -16.74 3.73 -6.98
N THR A 282 -16.15 2.61 -6.54
CA THR A 282 -15.22 1.82 -7.37
C THR A 282 -16.00 0.95 -8.33
N VAL A 283 -15.67 1.03 -9.60
CA VAL A 283 -16.31 0.27 -10.68
C VAL A 283 -15.27 -0.58 -11.38
N ILE A 284 -15.60 -1.84 -11.59
CA ILE A 284 -14.79 -2.83 -12.31
C ILE A 284 -15.41 -3.02 -13.69
N LEU A 285 -14.62 -2.82 -14.74
CA LEU A 285 -14.98 -2.99 -16.13
C LEU A 285 -14.10 -4.09 -16.72
N THR A 286 -14.69 -5.21 -17.06
CA THR A 286 -13.98 -6.32 -17.70
C THR A 286 -13.95 -6.15 -19.23
N PRO A 287 -13.06 -6.80 -19.97
CA PRO A 287 -12.95 -6.67 -21.42
C PRO A 287 -14.21 -7.08 -22.19
N ASP A 288 -15.03 -7.98 -21.65
CA ASP A 288 -16.34 -8.39 -22.17
C ASP A 288 -17.47 -7.38 -21.89
N GLY A 289 -17.14 -6.27 -21.19
CA GLY A 289 -18.07 -5.18 -20.89
C GLY A 289 -18.88 -5.38 -19.60
N LEU A 290 -18.59 -6.39 -18.79
CA LEU A 290 -19.20 -6.53 -17.49
C LEU A 290 -18.86 -5.32 -16.63
N ARG A 291 -19.86 -4.73 -16.01
CA ARG A 291 -19.68 -3.62 -15.07
C ARG A 291 -20.19 -4.02 -13.69
N GLY A 292 -19.32 -3.94 -12.68
CA GLY A 292 -19.63 -4.32 -11.31
C GLY A 292 -19.03 -3.40 -10.27
N GLN A 293 -19.51 -3.51 -9.04
CA GLN A 293 -18.91 -2.86 -7.87
C GLN A 293 -18.49 -3.92 -6.86
N PRO A 294 -17.42 -3.71 -6.07
CA PRO A 294 -17.06 -4.62 -4.99
C PRO A 294 -18.21 -4.72 -3.98
N GLY A 295 -18.63 -5.94 -3.65
CA GLY A 295 -19.58 -6.20 -2.56
C GLY A 295 -18.95 -5.97 -1.18
N ALA A 296 -19.70 -6.24 -0.11
CA ALA A 296 -19.30 -6.00 1.27
C ALA A 296 -18.00 -6.73 1.70
N GLY A 297 -17.71 -7.88 1.10
CA GLY A 297 -16.46 -8.63 1.36
C GLY A 297 -15.31 -8.26 0.42
N GLY A 298 -15.55 -7.44 -0.59
CA GLY A 298 -14.63 -7.24 -1.70
C GLY A 298 -14.75 -8.29 -2.79
N VAL A 299 -13.92 -8.18 -3.82
CA VAL A 299 -13.86 -9.11 -4.95
C VAL A 299 -12.41 -9.45 -5.29
N VAL A 300 -12.20 -10.64 -5.82
CA VAL A 300 -10.93 -11.06 -6.43
C VAL A 300 -11.10 -11.12 -7.93
N ILE A 301 -10.16 -10.56 -8.65
CA ILE A 301 -10.05 -10.59 -10.10
C ILE A 301 -8.88 -11.51 -10.43
N SER A 302 -9.16 -12.65 -11.05
CA SER A 302 -8.14 -13.61 -11.46
C SER A 302 -7.43 -13.16 -12.74
N GLY A 303 -6.33 -13.82 -13.08
CA GLY A 303 -5.54 -13.49 -14.28
C GLY A 303 -6.31 -13.67 -15.60
N ASP A 304 -7.39 -14.44 -15.61
CA ASP A 304 -8.32 -14.64 -16.73
C ASP A 304 -9.55 -13.71 -16.68
N ASN A 305 -9.48 -12.64 -15.90
CA ASN A 305 -10.52 -11.61 -15.70
C ASN A 305 -11.82 -12.09 -15.03
N GLN A 306 -11.83 -13.25 -14.40
CA GLN A 306 -12.98 -13.69 -13.63
C GLN A 306 -13.09 -12.87 -12.35
N VAL A 307 -14.26 -12.29 -12.12
CA VAL A 307 -14.56 -11.50 -10.92
C VAL A 307 -15.33 -12.38 -9.93
N SER A 308 -14.73 -12.67 -8.80
CA SER A 308 -15.32 -13.52 -7.76
C SER A 308 -15.48 -12.76 -6.46
N PRO A 309 -16.68 -12.76 -5.82
CA PRO A 309 -16.86 -12.11 -4.52
C PRO A 309 -16.14 -12.92 -3.42
N ILE A 310 -15.61 -12.20 -2.41
CA ILE A 310 -15.06 -12.83 -1.21
C ILE A 310 -16.19 -13.06 -0.22
N GLY A 311 -16.22 -14.24 0.40
CA GLY A 311 -17.10 -14.54 1.54
C GLY A 311 -18.55 -14.89 1.20
N THR A 312 -18.90 -15.09 -0.07
CA THR A 312 -20.14 -15.80 -0.41
C THR A 312 -19.85 -17.29 -0.48
N GLY A 313 -19.55 -17.89 0.67
CA GLY A 313 -19.59 -19.35 0.78
C GLY A 313 -20.98 -19.80 0.37
N THR A 314 -21.08 -20.53 -0.74
CA THR A 314 -22.28 -21.27 -1.09
C THR A 314 -22.54 -22.26 0.04
N SER A 315 -23.50 -21.94 0.88
CA SER A 315 -24.08 -22.87 1.86
C SER A 315 -24.84 -23.97 1.15
#